data_b37264d5661e0b24d4e7928f28382fa1
#
_entry.id   b37264d5661e0b24d4e7928f28382fa1
#
_cell.length_a   1.000
_cell.length_b   1.000
_cell.length_c   1.000
_cell.angle_alpha   90.00
_cell.angle_beta   90.00
_cell.angle_gamma   90.00
#
_symmetry.space_group_name_H-M   'P 1'
#
loop_
_entity.id
_entity.type
_entity.pdbx_description
1 polymer ?
#
loop_
_entity_poly.entity_id
_entity_poly.type
_entity_poly.pdbx_seq_one_letter_code
_entity_poly.pdbx_strand_id
1 'polypeptide(L)'
;MKVHSQTDVGLVRTLNEDACRTGLLGENGAWAVVCDGMGGANGGEIASETAVKSIEEQILASYEEDFKSEEMKLMLSTLIFHANSAVYDMAQENESLKGMGTTIVVAIVLDNVAHIAHAGDSRAYWLHNGNIMQITTDHSMVQELIKNGDLTVEQAKVHPQKNIITRALGVNP
;
A
#
# COMPACT_ATOMS: atom_id res chain seq x y z
N MET A 1 -6.04 16.39 -14.07
CA MET A 1 -6.07 14.91 -13.90
C MET A 1 -7.43 14.47 -13.36
N LYS A 2 -7.82 13.17 -13.47
CA LYS A 2 -9.02 12.61 -12.79
C LYS A 2 -8.58 11.44 -11.95
N VAL A 3 -9.08 11.36 -10.72
CA VAL A 3 -8.81 10.27 -9.78
C VAL A 3 -10.13 9.70 -9.28
N HIS A 4 -10.13 8.40 -8.96
CA HIS A 4 -11.26 7.71 -8.37
C HIS A 4 -10.74 6.62 -7.44
N SER A 5 -11.40 6.43 -6.30
CA SER A 5 -11.13 5.33 -5.38
C SER A 5 -12.43 4.65 -4.99
N GLN A 6 -12.36 3.35 -4.77
CA GLN A 6 -13.49 2.54 -4.32
C GLN A 6 -12.98 1.37 -3.51
N THR A 7 -13.68 1.04 -2.44
CA THR A 7 -13.53 -0.20 -1.69
C THR A 7 -14.92 -0.80 -1.41
N ASP A 8 -15.00 -2.11 -1.24
CA ASP A 8 -16.26 -2.83 -1.00
C ASP A 8 -15.98 -4.10 -0.19
N VAL A 9 -16.82 -4.41 0.78
CA VAL A 9 -16.68 -5.61 1.63
C VAL A 9 -16.83 -6.92 0.86
N GLY A 10 -17.43 -6.88 -0.33
CA GLY A 10 -17.75 -8.06 -1.13
C GLY A 10 -18.91 -8.87 -0.57
N LEU A 11 -19.03 -10.11 -1.09
CA LEU A 11 -20.17 -10.99 -0.80
C LEU A 11 -19.90 -12.02 0.30
N VAL A 12 -18.66 -12.15 0.77
CA VAL A 12 -18.23 -13.24 1.67
C VAL A 12 -17.81 -12.72 3.04
N ARG A 13 -17.14 -11.58 3.08
CA ARG A 13 -16.67 -10.97 4.34
C ARG A 13 -17.79 -10.19 5.02
N THR A 14 -17.73 -10.07 6.34
CA THR A 14 -18.63 -9.23 7.14
C THR A 14 -18.03 -7.87 7.46
N LEU A 15 -16.71 -7.75 7.34
CA LEU A 15 -15.95 -6.55 7.60
C LEU A 15 -15.03 -6.28 6.40
N ASN A 16 -14.94 -5.02 6.01
CA ASN A 16 -13.98 -4.57 5.02
C ASN A 16 -12.71 -4.12 5.74
N GLU A 17 -11.62 -4.81 5.49
CA GLU A 17 -10.31 -4.49 6.06
C GLU A 17 -9.44 -3.64 5.11
N ASP A 18 -9.96 -3.34 3.91
CA ASP A 18 -9.29 -2.50 2.93
C ASP A 18 -9.65 -1.02 3.14
N ALA A 19 -8.67 -0.14 2.98
CA ALA A 19 -8.87 1.30 2.95
C ALA A 19 -8.20 1.92 1.72
N CYS A 20 -8.76 3.00 1.21
CA CYS A 20 -8.17 3.76 0.12
C CYS A 20 -8.53 5.24 0.19
N ARG A 21 -7.63 6.11 -0.31
CA ARG A 21 -7.85 7.55 -0.49
C ARG A 21 -7.19 8.02 -1.77
N THR A 22 -7.72 9.10 -2.32
CA THR A 22 -7.14 9.78 -3.48
C THR A 22 -7.37 11.27 -3.36
N GLY A 23 -6.50 12.06 -3.98
CA GLY A 23 -6.65 13.50 -4.05
C GLY A 23 -5.93 14.11 -5.24
N LEU A 24 -6.21 15.39 -5.50
CA LEU A 24 -5.50 16.18 -6.49
C LEU A 24 -4.39 17.00 -5.82
N LEU A 25 -3.32 17.26 -6.55
CA LEU A 25 -2.18 18.09 -6.14
C LEU A 25 -1.97 19.15 -7.20
N GLY A 26 -2.30 20.40 -6.87
CA GLY A 26 -2.28 21.49 -7.83
C GLY A 26 -3.12 21.19 -9.09
N GLU A 27 -2.71 21.74 -10.22
CA GLU A 27 -3.44 21.57 -11.49
C GLU A 27 -3.12 20.24 -12.19
N ASN A 28 -1.87 19.75 -12.08
CA ASN A 28 -1.34 18.65 -12.87
C ASN A 28 -0.94 17.43 -12.05
N GLY A 29 -1.20 17.43 -10.75
CA GLY A 29 -0.83 16.36 -9.84
C GLY A 29 -2.02 15.60 -9.28
N ALA A 30 -1.75 14.38 -8.83
CA ALA A 30 -2.68 13.54 -8.09
C ALA A 30 -1.93 12.54 -7.22
N TRP A 31 -2.58 12.08 -6.18
CA TRP A 31 -2.09 10.99 -5.35
C TRP A 31 -3.18 9.94 -5.10
N ALA A 32 -2.74 8.75 -4.80
CA ALA A 32 -3.60 7.65 -4.40
C ALA A 32 -2.86 6.76 -3.39
N VAL A 33 -3.60 6.21 -2.43
CA VAL A 33 -3.13 5.19 -1.50
C VAL A 33 -4.17 4.09 -1.36
N VAL A 34 -3.71 2.85 -1.32
CA VAL A 34 -4.51 1.64 -1.05
C VAL A 34 -3.78 0.82 -0.01
N CYS A 35 -4.53 0.34 0.98
CA CYS A 35 -4.06 -0.50 2.07
C CYS A 35 -5.01 -1.70 2.23
N ASP A 36 -4.46 -2.92 2.30
CA ASP A 36 -5.17 -4.18 2.62
C ASP A 36 -4.76 -4.57 4.05
N GLY A 37 -5.70 -4.43 4.97
CA GLY A 37 -5.46 -4.63 6.39
C GLY A 37 -5.47 -6.09 6.78
N MET A 38 -4.62 -6.45 7.73
CA MET A 38 -4.52 -7.78 8.30
C MET A 38 -4.42 -7.75 9.83
N GLY A 39 -4.98 -8.74 10.49
CA GLY A 39 -4.98 -8.86 11.96
C GLY A 39 -6.24 -9.54 12.46
N GLY A 40 -6.22 -10.01 13.73
CA GLY A 40 -7.41 -10.64 14.34
C GLY A 40 -8.56 -9.64 14.52
N ALA A 41 -9.74 -10.16 14.80
CA ALA A 41 -11.06 -9.53 15.07
C ALA A 41 -11.28 -8.07 14.71
N ASN A 42 -10.68 -7.15 14.32
CA ASN A 42 -10.87 -5.76 13.85
C ASN A 42 -9.51 -5.05 13.61
N GLY A 43 -8.39 -5.75 13.77
CA GLY A 43 -7.07 -5.14 13.66
C GLY A 43 -6.77 -4.68 12.23
N GLY A 44 -7.21 -5.42 11.22
CA GLY A 44 -6.96 -5.11 9.81
C GLY A 44 -7.60 -3.80 9.37
N GLU A 45 -8.89 -3.58 9.69
CA GLU A 45 -9.60 -2.35 9.38
C GLU A 45 -8.92 -1.12 10.03
N ILE A 46 -8.54 -1.25 11.31
CA ILE A 46 -7.88 -0.18 12.04
C ILE A 46 -6.49 0.11 11.44
N ALA A 47 -5.73 -0.93 11.10
CA ALA A 47 -4.40 -0.77 10.52
C ALA A 47 -4.44 -0.07 9.16
N SER A 48 -5.32 -0.51 8.25
CA SER A 48 -5.44 0.08 6.91
C SER A 48 -5.93 1.52 6.96
N GLU A 49 -6.96 1.83 7.77
CA GLU A 49 -7.47 3.20 7.90
C GLU A 49 -6.44 4.13 8.57
N THR A 50 -5.70 3.66 9.59
CA THR A 50 -4.62 4.42 10.23
C THR A 50 -3.52 4.76 9.22
N ALA A 51 -3.09 3.78 8.41
CA ALA A 51 -2.06 4.00 7.41
C ALA A 51 -2.52 5.00 6.34
N VAL A 52 -3.72 4.82 5.79
CA VAL A 52 -4.29 5.70 4.76
C VAL A 52 -4.43 7.14 5.27
N LYS A 53 -4.93 7.33 6.50
CA LYS A 53 -5.06 8.63 7.13
C LYS A 53 -3.70 9.31 7.35
N SER A 54 -2.71 8.58 7.84
CA SER A 54 -1.35 9.09 8.01
C SER A 54 -0.74 9.57 6.69
N ILE A 55 -0.93 8.80 5.60
CA ILE A 55 -0.45 9.18 4.26
C ILE A 55 -1.14 10.44 3.77
N GLU A 56 -2.48 10.52 3.86
CA GLU A 56 -3.26 11.69 3.45
C GLU A 56 -2.81 12.96 4.16
N GLU A 57 -2.77 12.93 5.50
CA GLU A 57 -2.38 14.08 6.33
C GLU A 57 -0.99 14.59 5.98
N GLN A 58 -0.05 13.69 5.75
CA GLN A 58 1.33 14.06 5.44
C GLN A 58 1.52 14.54 4.00
N ILE A 59 0.84 13.96 3.02
CA ILE A 59 0.86 14.46 1.64
C ILE A 59 0.34 15.91 1.63
N LEU A 60 -0.79 16.16 2.29
CA LEU A 60 -1.39 17.51 2.34
C LEU A 60 -0.53 18.53 3.10
N ALA A 61 0.24 18.07 4.09
CA ALA A 61 1.11 18.94 4.88
C ALA A 61 2.47 19.22 4.22
N SER A 62 2.98 18.29 3.40
CA SER A 62 4.37 18.31 2.90
C SER A 62 4.47 18.58 1.41
N TYR A 63 3.36 18.58 0.66
CA TYR A 63 3.41 18.80 -0.77
C TYR A 63 3.74 20.24 -1.11
N GLU A 64 4.73 20.43 -1.97
CA GLU A 64 5.10 21.70 -2.58
C GLU A 64 5.05 21.57 -4.12
N GLU A 65 4.62 22.62 -4.84
CA GLU A 65 4.39 22.55 -6.29
C GLU A 65 5.66 22.27 -7.12
N ASP A 66 6.83 22.61 -6.60
CA ASP A 66 8.12 22.51 -7.31
C ASP A 66 8.97 21.29 -6.92
N PHE A 67 8.36 20.22 -6.37
CA PHE A 67 9.10 19.02 -5.99
C PHE A 67 9.83 18.36 -7.16
N LYS A 68 11.14 18.10 -6.96
CA LYS A 68 11.97 17.33 -7.88
C LYS A 68 11.80 15.82 -7.64
N SER A 69 12.15 15.04 -8.65
CA SER A 69 12.03 13.57 -8.58
C SER A 69 12.78 12.92 -7.39
N GLU A 70 13.92 13.47 -6.99
CA GLU A 70 14.69 12.97 -5.85
C GLU A 70 14.02 13.31 -4.51
N GLU A 71 13.48 14.51 -4.39
CA GLU A 71 12.68 14.95 -3.25
C GLU A 71 11.42 14.09 -3.09
N MET A 72 10.80 13.72 -4.22
CA MET A 72 9.65 12.82 -4.25
C MET A 72 9.97 11.42 -3.70
N LYS A 73 11.17 10.88 -3.99
CA LYS A 73 11.60 9.60 -3.41
C LYS A 73 11.75 9.69 -1.89
N LEU A 74 12.36 10.78 -1.41
CA LEU A 74 12.51 11.01 0.02
C LEU A 74 11.15 11.17 0.68
N MET A 75 10.26 11.96 0.08
CA MET A 75 8.89 12.14 0.54
C MET A 75 8.18 10.78 0.68
N LEU A 76 8.15 9.95 -0.37
CA LEU A 76 7.50 8.64 -0.32
C LEU A 76 8.08 7.74 0.77
N SER A 77 9.41 7.75 0.97
CA SER A 77 10.05 6.98 2.04
C SER A 77 9.62 7.47 3.42
N THR A 78 9.54 8.80 3.60
CA THR A 78 9.10 9.44 4.84
C THR A 78 7.62 9.14 5.12
N LEU A 79 6.76 9.22 4.10
CA LEU A 79 5.34 8.87 4.21
C LEU A 79 5.14 7.43 4.72
N ILE A 80 5.85 6.46 4.11
CA ILE A 80 5.77 5.05 4.51
C ILE A 80 6.30 4.85 5.93
N PHE A 81 7.41 5.48 6.29
CA PHE A 81 7.98 5.39 7.63
C PHE A 81 6.99 5.88 8.70
N HIS A 82 6.38 7.05 8.50
CA HIS A 82 5.42 7.58 9.46
C HIS A 82 4.13 6.76 9.52
N ALA A 83 3.63 6.28 8.39
CA ALA A 83 2.48 5.38 8.38
C ALA A 83 2.79 4.06 9.12
N ASN A 84 3.99 3.50 8.93
CA ASN A 84 4.45 2.33 9.68
C ASN A 84 4.47 2.60 11.18
N SER A 85 5.10 3.71 11.62
CA SER A 85 5.17 4.06 13.03
C SER A 85 3.77 4.24 13.64
N ALA A 86 2.86 4.93 12.94
CA ALA A 86 1.49 5.14 13.44
C ALA A 86 0.74 3.82 13.67
N VAL A 87 0.85 2.87 12.73
CA VAL A 87 0.21 1.54 12.87
C VAL A 87 0.90 0.73 13.95
N TYR A 88 2.22 0.72 13.99
CA TYR A 88 3.01 -0.02 14.97
C TYR A 88 2.75 0.46 16.40
N ASP A 89 2.84 1.77 16.65
CA ASP A 89 2.65 2.36 17.97
C ASP A 89 1.24 2.07 18.50
N MET A 90 0.21 2.21 17.65
CA MET A 90 -1.17 1.88 18.02
C MET A 90 -1.33 0.39 18.38
N ALA A 91 -0.63 -0.51 17.67
CA ALA A 91 -0.62 -1.94 17.99
C ALA A 91 0.09 -2.25 19.33
N GLN A 92 1.10 -1.44 19.73
CA GLN A 92 1.77 -1.60 21.01
C GLN A 92 0.97 -1.02 22.19
N GLU A 93 0.24 0.07 21.97
CA GLU A 93 -0.57 0.73 23.00
C GLU A 93 -1.87 -0.05 23.33
N ASN A 94 -2.35 -0.90 22.43
CA ASN A 94 -3.60 -1.63 22.61
C ASN A 94 -3.42 -3.14 22.37
N GLU A 95 -3.49 -3.91 23.46
CA GLU A 95 -3.33 -5.38 23.43
C GLU A 95 -4.32 -6.06 22.48
N SER A 96 -5.53 -5.50 22.28
CA SER A 96 -6.53 -6.05 21.35
C SER A 96 -6.14 -5.88 19.88
N LEU A 97 -5.19 -5.00 19.57
CA LEU A 97 -4.69 -4.70 18.22
C LEU A 97 -3.31 -5.31 17.96
N LYS A 98 -2.78 -6.07 18.91
CA LYS A 98 -1.47 -6.70 18.80
C LYS A 98 -1.36 -7.59 17.57
N GLY A 99 -0.33 -7.34 16.77
CA GLY A 99 -0.09 -8.07 15.52
C GLY A 99 -0.94 -7.59 14.34
N MET A 100 -1.68 -6.48 14.47
CA MET A 100 -2.28 -5.83 13.32
C MET A 100 -1.21 -5.29 12.38
N GLY A 101 -1.55 -5.20 11.12
CA GLY A 101 -0.69 -4.62 10.09
C GLY A 101 -1.48 -4.36 8.82
N THR A 102 -0.83 -3.81 7.83
CA THR A 102 -1.46 -3.55 6.54
C THR A 102 -0.45 -3.53 5.40
N THR A 103 -0.85 -3.93 4.22
CA THR A 103 -0.12 -3.61 3.00
C THR A 103 -0.22 -2.11 2.72
N ILE A 104 0.58 -1.61 1.81
CA ILE A 104 0.44 -0.27 1.27
C ILE A 104 0.91 -0.21 -0.18
N VAL A 105 0.17 0.49 -1.02
CA VAL A 105 0.62 1.04 -2.29
C VAL A 105 0.28 2.52 -2.29
N VAL A 106 1.29 3.36 -2.37
CA VAL A 106 1.12 4.82 -2.51
C VAL A 106 1.71 5.26 -3.85
N ALA A 107 0.95 6.07 -4.59
CA ALA A 107 1.36 6.66 -5.85
C ALA A 107 1.14 8.18 -5.82
N ILE A 108 2.14 8.93 -6.27
CA ILE A 108 2.05 10.37 -6.53
C ILE A 108 2.40 10.58 -8.00
N VAL A 109 1.50 11.20 -8.72
CA VAL A 109 1.67 11.51 -10.14
C VAL A 109 1.79 13.02 -10.31
N LEU A 110 2.92 13.47 -10.84
CA LEU A 110 3.21 14.88 -11.14
C LEU A 110 3.78 14.96 -12.54
N ASP A 111 3.32 15.91 -13.34
CA ASP A 111 3.84 16.19 -14.69
C ASP A 111 4.03 14.94 -15.57
N ASN A 112 3.05 14.04 -15.55
CA ASN A 112 3.04 12.74 -16.26
C ASN A 112 4.09 11.73 -15.77
N VAL A 113 4.71 11.94 -14.61
CA VAL A 113 5.61 10.98 -13.96
C VAL A 113 4.91 10.41 -12.74
N ALA A 114 4.81 9.08 -12.64
CA ALA A 114 4.30 8.38 -11.49
C ALA A 114 5.44 7.94 -10.58
N HIS A 115 5.39 8.37 -9.33
CA HIS A 115 6.27 7.93 -8.25
C HIS A 115 5.48 6.97 -7.37
N ILE A 116 5.95 5.73 -7.24
CA ILE A 116 5.24 4.66 -6.54
C ILE A 116 6.14 4.04 -5.48
N ALA A 117 5.58 3.84 -4.29
CA ALA A 117 6.20 3.03 -3.24
C ALA A 117 5.18 2.04 -2.69
N HIS A 118 5.64 0.86 -2.24
CA HIS A 118 4.75 -0.18 -1.72
C HIS A 118 5.43 -1.07 -0.69
N ALA A 119 4.61 -1.69 0.16
CA ALA A 119 4.96 -2.83 1.00
C ALA A 119 3.77 -3.81 1.03
N GLY A 120 4.06 -5.09 0.82
CA GLY A 120 3.04 -6.15 0.73
C GLY A 120 2.83 -6.66 -0.69
N ASP A 121 1.68 -7.28 -0.91
CA ASP A 121 1.27 -7.92 -2.16
C ASP A 121 0.10 -7.19 -2.86
N SER A 122 -0.33 -6.05 -2.34
CA SER A 122 -1.15 -5.09 -3.07
C SER A 122 -0.37 -4.50 -4.24
N ARG A 123 -1.04 -4.27 -5.38
CA ARG A 123 -0.36 -4.03 -6.65
C ARG A 123 -0.74 -2.73 -7.33
N ALA A 124 0.23 -2.13 -8.00
CA ALA A 124 0.00 -1.06 -8.98
C ALA A 124 0.15 -1.58 -10.40
N TYR A 125 -0.73 -1.12 -11.29
CA TYR A 125 -0.72 -1.46 -12.70
C TYR A 125 -0.72 -0.21 -13.56
N TRP A 126 0.01 -0.27 -14.67
CA TRP A 126 -0.06 0.72 -15.72
C TRP A 126 -0.84 0.17 -16.91
N LEU A 127 -1.91 0.89 -17.28
CA LEU A 127 -2.71 0.59 -18.46
C LEU A 127 -2.38 1.61 -19.56
N HIS A 128 -1.85 1.14 -20.69
CA HIS A 128 -1.51 1.98 -21.82
C HIS A 128 -1.75 1.25 -23.15
N ASN A 129 -2.43 1.91 -24.09
CA ASN A 129 -2.74 1.36 -25.42
C ASN A 129 -3.36 -0.06 -25.36
N GLY A 130 -4.27 -0.30 -24.42
CA GLY A 130 -4.92 -1.59 -24.25
C GLY A 130 -4.06 -2.68 -23.61
N ASN A 131 -2.81 -2.41 -23.27
CA ASN A 131 -1.93 -3.31 -22.52
C ASN A 131 -1.93 -2.95 -21.03
N ILE A 132 -1.91 -3.99 -20.18
CA ILE A 132 -1.77 -3.86 -18.74
C ILE A 132 -0.40 -4.40 -18.30
N MET A 133 0.31 -3.63 -17.49
CA MET A 133 1.61 -4.02 -16.93
C MET A 133 1.62 -3.80 -15.43
N GLN A 134 1.97 -4.83 -14.67
CA GLN A 134 2.20 -4.70 -13.23
C GLN A 134 3.50 -3.93 -12.98
N ILE A 135 3.45 -2.90 -12.16
CA ILE A 135 4.58 -2.02 -11.82
C ILE A 135 5.28 -2.48 -10.55
N THR A 136 4.51 -2.96 -9.57
CA THR A 136 5.04 -3.45 -8.29
C THR A 136 5.43 -4.92 -8.38
N THR A 137 6.34 -5.36 -7.52
CA THR A 137 6.67 -6.77 -7.33
C THR A 137 6.23 -7.18 -5.93
N ASP A 138 5.39 -8.19 -5.82
CA ASP A 138 4.82 -8.62 -4.54
C ASP A 138 5.89 -8.93 -3.51
N HIS A 139 5.74 -8.45 -2.30
CA HIS A 139 6.50 -8.89 -1.15
C HIS A 139 5.81 -10.12 -0.53
N SER A 140 5.98 -11.27 -1.17
CA SER A 140 5.39 -12.54 -0.74
C SER A 140 6.41 -13.69 -0.81
N MET A 141 6.17 -14.72 0.01
CA MET A 141 7.02 -15.92 0.03
C MET A 141 7.13 -16.56 -1.36
N VAL A 142 6.02 -16.69 -2.06
CA VAL A 142 6.03 -17.32 -3.39
C VAL A 142 6.75 -16.48 -4.44
N GLN A 143 6.71 -15.16 -4.32
CA GLN A 143 7.45 -14.27 -5.22
C GLN A 143 8.97 -14.39 -4.99
N GLU A 144 9.41 -14.57 -3.77
CA GLU A 144 10.82 -14.83 -3.47
C GLU A 144 11.27 -16.18 -4.04
N LEU A 145 10.45 -17.23 -3.92
CA LEU A 145 10.73 -18.53 -4.53
C LEU A 145 10.80 -18.49 -6.06
N ILE A 146 9.90 -17.72 -6.70
CA ILE A 146 9.98 -17.49 -8.16
C ILE A 146 11.27 -16.78 -8.53
N LYS A 147 11.64 -15.73 -7.82
CA LYS A 147 12.87 -14.96 -8.06
C LYS A 147 14.13 -15.82 -7.94
N ASN A 148 14.13 -16.76 -7.00
CA ASN A 148 15.24 -17.70 -6.79
C ASN A 148 15.26 -18.86 -7.81
N GLY A 149 14.20 -19.04 -8.59
CA GLY A 149 14.06 -20.14 -9.54
C GLY A 149 13.52 -21.44 -8.93
N ASP A 150 13.07 -21.39 -7.67
CA ASP A 150 12.53 -22.56 -6.93
C ASP A 150 11.09 -22.90 -7.36
N LEU A 151 10.34 -21.92 -7.87
CA LEU A 151 8.98 -22.09 -8.37
C LEU A 151 8.78 -21.40 -9.73
N THR A 152 7.90 -21.99 -10.55
CA THR A 152 7.31 -21.26 -11.69
C THR A 152 6.14 -20.40 -11.22
N VAL A 153 5.72 -19.46 -12.07
CA VAL A 153 4.54 -18.61 -11.81
C VAL A 153 3.28 -19.46 -11.63
N GLU A 154 3.13 -20.53 -12.41
CA GLU A 154 1.99 -21.46 -12.33
C GLU A 154 1.98 -22.24 -11.03
N GLN A 155 3.15 -22.73 -10.57
CA GLN A 155 3.28 -23.43 -9.29
C GLN A 155 2.97 -22.51 -8.09
N ALA A 156 3.37 -21.24 -8.16
CA ALA A 156 3.11 -20.25 -7.13
C ALA A 156 1.61 -20.02 -6.88
N LYS A 157 0.78 -20.05 -7.92
CA LYS A 157 -0.69 -19.85 -7.81
C LYS A 157 -1.39 -20.87 -6.91
N VAL A 158 -0.85 -22.09 -6.81
CA VAL A 158 -1.41 -23.18 -6.03
C VAL A 158 -0.56 -23.56 -4.81
N HIS A 159 0.50 -22.79 -4.55
CA HIS A 159 1.40 -23.07 -3.44
C HIS A 159 0.70 -22.89 -2.08
N PRO A 160 0.94 -23.77 -1.07
CA PRO A 160 0.31 -23.66 0.26
C PRO A 160 0.57 -22.32 0.96
N GLN A 161 1.72 -21.70 0.71
CA GLN A 161 2.15 -20.45 1.32
C GLN A 161 1.93 -19.23 0.39
N LYS A 162 1.04 -19.31 -0.58
CA LYS A 162 0.80 -18.21 -1.55
C LYS A 162 0.28 -16.92 -0.91
N ASN A 163 -0.33 -17.01 0.26
CA ASN A 163 -0.89 -15.88 0.99
C ASN A 163 0.06 -15.34 2.07
N ILE A 164 1.32 -15.80 2.14
CA ILE A 164 2.29 -15.30 3.12
C ILE A 164 3.00 -14.10 2.51
N ILE A 165 2.73 -12.91 3.07
CA ILE A 165 3.46 -11.69 2.75
C ILE A 165 4.72 -11.59 3.59
N THR A 166 5.77 -10.97 3.05
CA THR A 166 7.08 -10.84 3.70
C THR A 166 7.38 -9.43 4.19
N ARG A 167 6.54 -8.46 3.81
CA ARG A 167 6.62 -7.06 4.26
C ARG A 167 5.23 -6.46 4.43
N ALA A 168 5.03 -5.74 5.54
CA ALA A 168 3.82 -5.00 5.84
C ALA A 168 4.12 -3.87 6.82
N LEU A 169 3.24 -2.87 6.89
CA LEU A 169 3.29 -1.83 7.91
C LEU A 169 2.75 -2.34 9.24
N GLY A 170 3.27 -1.79 10.35
CA GLY A 170 2.81 -2.10 11.71
C GLY A 170 3.38 -3.39 12.31
N VAL A 171 4.15 -4.18 11.56
CA VAL A 171 4.71 -5.46 12.03
C VAL A 171 6.06 -5.27 12.73
N ASN A 172 6.86 -4.35 12.23
CA ASN A 172 8.17 -4.01 12.80
C ASN A 172 8.28 -2.48 12.93
N PRO A 173 9.09 -1.97 13.88
CA PRO A 173 9.30 -0.54 14.08
C PRO A 173 10.00 0.14 12.90
#